data_ae929e53652b02a11d6367bfa8df5fe4
#
_entry.id   ae929e53652b02a11d6367bfa8df5fe4
#
_cell.length_a   1.000
_cell.length_b   1.000
_cell.length_c   1.000
_cell.angle_alpha   90.00
_cell.angle_beta   90.00
_cell.angle_gamma   90.00
#
_symmetry.space_group_name_H-M   'P 1'
#
loop_
_entity.id
_entity.type
_entity.pdbx_description
1 polymer ?
#
loop_
_entity_poly.entity_id
_entity_poly.type
_entity_poly.pdbx_seq_one_letter_code
_entity_poly.pdbx_strand_id
1 'polypeptide(L)'
;MKTYFSLQWKCARKVLPSVLMVTVVLFAALSILLLGLLSTYNRKEQSAVFRVGVTGDTDNDILQMAIVAFQDFNEGSFSVEFIEMEKADAEQGLKDGLLSAYLELPDNFIENAMRGEMEPVYYVTTAGADNIVTMFKNEITALITDVVITSQQGSYGLQEVLDDQDVDADHSALVNDLALEYVNLVLQRTEALTIKELGVSEGMRMSEYYLCGMTLLFLMLLGMPFVAVYARKDRSLNALLLSRGVSGLRQVYDEWLSHFLSLLCLAAVVFVPVLILSSVSDHPTLQLLSATEWMAYILLFIPVLGMVAAFNLLMFELGGNIVSSTLLHFFAVLCMCYVSGCFYPVYAFPRAVQAVERFLPTGVARESLAFALSEEASPFALVGVVGYGVLLFFATWLLRMHKLRRREGVSG
;
A
#
# COMPACT_ATOMS: atom_id res chain seq x y z
N MET A 1 -8.37 47.77 -4.89
CA MET A 1 -8.79 46.35 -4.65
C MET A 1 -7.78 45.32 -5.13
N LYS A 2 -7.08 45.57 -6.24
CA LYS A 2 -6.02 44.65 -6.77
C LYS A 2 -4.71 44.65 -5.97
N THR A 3 -4.51 45.57 -5.03
CA THR A 3 -3.20 45.87 -4.42
C THR A 3 -2.80 44.89 -3.31
N TYR A 4 -3.70 44.40 -2.43
CA TYR A 4 -3.31 43.53 -1.32
C TYR A 4 -3.02 42.10 -1.80
N PHE A 5 -3.91 41.51 -2.60
CA PHE A 5 -3.65 40.24 -3.25
C PHE A 5 -2.35 40.25 -4.06
N SER A 6 -2.15 41.30 -4.90
CA SER A 6 -0.94 41.44 -5.69
C SER A 6 0.34 41.48 -4.83
N LEU A 7 0.26 42.13 -3.66
CA LEU A 7 1.39 42.16 -2.73
C LEU A 7 1.67 40.76 -2.14
N GLN A 8 0.63 40.07 -1.68
CA GLN A 8 0.76 38.72 -1.12
C GLN A 8 1.30 37.75 -2.18
N TRP A 9 0.77 37.79 -3.39
CA TRP A 9 1.24 37.00 -4.50
C TRP A 9 2.70 37.26 -4.85
N LYS A 10 3.13 38.56 -4.85
CA LYS A 10 4.55 38.92 -5.06
C LYS A 10 5.44 38.34 -3.95
N CYS A 11 5.01 38.34 -2.69
CA CYS A 11 5.77 37.75 -1.59
C CYS A 11 5.86 36.23 -1.73
N ALA A 12 4.75 35.57 -2.02
CA ALA A 12 4.71 34.12 -2.25
C ALA A 12 5.57 33.72 -3.46
N ARG A 13 5.48 34.47 -4.58
CA ARG A 13 6.26 34.21 -5.77
C ARG A 13 7.78 34.36 -5.57
N LYS A 14 8.25 35.16 -4.61
CA LYS A 14 9.69 35.23 -4.28
C LYS A 14 10.20 33.98 -3.61
N VAL A 15 9.36 33.33 -2.82
CA VAL A 15 9.71 32.09 -2.09
C VAL A 15 9.48 30.85 -2.95
N LEU A 16 8.53 30.93 -3.87
CA LEU A 16 8.12 29.82 -4.75
C LEU A 16 9.28 29.12 -5.46
N PRO A 17 10.24 29.81 -6.13
CA PRO A 17 11.34 29.14 -6.85
C PRO A 17 12.23 28.31 -5.92
N SER A 18 12.51 28.83 -4.70
CA SER A 18 13.32 28.09 -3.71
C SER A 18 12.58 26.87 -3.20
N VAL A 19 11.28 27.00 -2.91
CA VAL A 19 10.45 25.87 -2.50
C VAL A 19 10.34 24.83 -3.62
N LEU A 20 10.13 25.28 -4.84
CA LEU A 20 10.03 24.43 -6.02
C LEU A 20 11.33 23.65 -6.25
N MET A 21 12.48 24.31 -6.16
CA MET A 21 13.78 23.62 -6.28
C MET A 21 13.94 22.55 -5.22
N VAL A 22 13.64 22.86 -3.95
CA VAL A 22 13.72 21.87 -2.86
C VAL A 22 12.73 20.71 -3.08
N THR A 23 11.51 21.02 -3.52
CA THR A 23 10.48 20.01 -3.82
C THR A 23 10.93 19.07 -4.93
N VAL A 24 11.45 19.61 -6.02
CA VAL A 24 11.95 18.81 -7.17
C VAL A 24 13.12 17.93 -6.75
N VAL A 25 14.10 18.47 -5.99
CA VAL A 25 15.24 17.71 -5.50
C VAL A 25 14.80 16.59 -4.55
N LEU A 26 13.88 16.89 -3.63
CA LEU A 26 13.38 15.91 -2.66
C LEU A 26 12.56 14.83 -3.36
N PHE A 27 11.72 15.21 -4.34
CA PHE A 27 10.95 14.25 -5.12
C PHE A 27 11.86 13.37 -6.00
N ALA A 28 12.87 13.96 -6.64
CA ALA A 28 13.86 13.19 -7.41
C ALA A 28 14.65 12.23 -6.51
N ALA A 29 15.11 12.67 -5.35
CA ALA A 29 15.81 11.82 -4.39
C ALA A 29 14.92 10.66 -3.89
N LEU A 30 13.65 10.95 -3.57
CA LEU A 30 12.68 9.93 -3.16
C LEU A 30 12.38 8.94 -4.28
N SER A 31 12.24 9.42 -5.52
CA SER A 31 12.03 8.56 -6.70
C SER A 31 13.22 7.65 -6.97
N ILE A 32 14.45 8.15 -6.86
CA ILE A 32 15.67 7.34 -6.99
C ILE A 32 15.74 6.28 -5.89
N LEU A 33 15.43 6.65 -4.66
CA LEU A 33 15.41 5.73 -3.53
C LEU A 33 14.33 4.66 -3.71
N LEU A 34 13.13 5.04 -4.15
CA LEU A 34 12.04 4.12 -4.43
C LEU A 34 12.38 3.16 -5.57
N LEU A 35 12.94 3.67 -6.67
CA LEU A 35 13.41 2.85 -7.80
C LEU A 35 14.54 1.91 -7.37
N GLY A 36 15.45 2.37 -6.52
CA GLY A 36 16.50 1.55 -5.93
C GLY A 36 15.95 0.43 -5.06
N LEU A 37 14.97 0.73 -4.21
CA LEU A 37 14.28 -0.28 -3.39
C LEU A 37 13.48 -1.27 -4.25
N LEU A 38 12.72 -0.78 -5.23
CA LEU A 38 11.97 -1.63 -6.18
C LEU A 38 12.91 -2.51 -7.00
N SER A 39 14.03 -1.98 -7.49
CA SER A 39 15.00 -2.78 -8.24
C SER A 39 15.65 -3.85 -7.38
N THR A 40 15.88 -3.56 -6.09
CA THR A 40 16.42 -4.53 -5.13
C THR A 40 15.35 -5.57 -4.75
N TYR A 41 14.09 -5.14 -4.63
CA TYR A 41 12.95 -6.01 -4.37
C TYR A 41 12.69 -6.94 -5.56
N ASN A 42 12.58 -6.39 -6.78
CA ASN A 42 12.42 -7.18 -8.00
C ASN A 42 13.62 -8.11 -8.28
N ARG A 43 14.86 -7.70 -7.92
CA ARG A 43 16.01 -8.62 -7.96
C ARG A 43 15.88 -9.75 -6.95
N LYS A 44 15.31 -9.47 -5.76
CA LYS A 44 15.03 -10.53 -4.78
C LYS A 44 13.89 -11.43 -5.24
N GLU A 45 12.84 -10.89 -5.88
CA GLU A 45 11.77 -11.72 -6.46
C GLU A 45 12.25 -12.55 -7.65
N GLN A 46 13.07 -12.01 -8.54
CA GLN A 46 13.73 -12.80 -9.59
C GLN A 46 14.85 -13.72 -9.08
N SER A 47 15.33 -13.50 -7.86
CA SER A 47 16.39 -14.31 -7.21
C SER A 47 15.86 -15.16 -6.05
N ALA A 48 14.65 -14.97 -5.61
CA ALA A 48 14.00 -15.83 -4.62
C ALA A 48 13.29 -17.00 -5.33
N VAL A 49 14.04 -17.69 -6.20
CA VAL A 49 13.74 -19.08 -6.51
C VAL A 49 14.00 -19.82 -5.22
N PHE A 50 12.94 -20.24 -4.52
CA PHE A 50 13.06 -21.12 -3.37
C PHE A 50 13.52 -22.49 -3.89
N ARG A 51 14.81 -22.76 -3.73
CA ARG A 51 15.37 -24.04 -4.10
C ARG A 51 15.15 -25.02 -2.98
N VAL A 52 14.39 -26.05 -3.27
CA VAL A 52 14.08 -27.14 -2.35
C VAL A 52 14.73 -28.41 -2.90
N GLY A 53 15.68 -28.94 -2.16
CA GLY A 53 16.28 -30.23 -2.50
C GLY A 53 15.26 -31.36 -2.24
N VAL A 54 15.19 -32.33 -3.12
CA VAL A 54 14.43 -33.58 -2.90
C VAL A 54 15.43 -34.71 -2.86
N THR A 55 15.42 -35.47 -1.76
CA THR A 55 16.35 -36.59 -1.51
C THR A 55 15.56 -37.85 -1.21
N GLY A 56 16.10 -39.03 -1.56
CA GLY A 56 15.46 -40.32 -1.41
C GLY A 56 15.10 -40.96 -2.73
N ASP A 57 14.14 -41.84 -2.74
CA ASP A 57 13.68 -42.55 -3.95
C ASP A 57 12.80 -41.65 -4.81
N THR A 58 13.44 -40.98 -5.78
CA THR A 58 12.78 -40.04 -6.71
C THR A 58 12.39 -40.67 -8.06
N ASP A 59 12.74 -41.94 -8.30
CA ASP A 59 12.52 -42.62 -9.59
C ASP A 59 11.06 -42.99 -9.86
N ASN A 60 10.11 -42.58 -9.02
CA ASN A 60 8.68 -42.89 -9.18
C ASN A 60 7.96 -41.86 -10.03
N ASP A 61 7.26 -42.32 -11.08
CA ASP A 61 6.53 -41.48 -12.04
C ASP A 61 5.47 -40.57 -11.35
N ILE A 62 4.84 -41.04 -10.29
CA ILE A 62 3.82 -40.27 -9.53
C ILE A 62 4.46 -39.10 -8.78
N LEU A 63 5.64 -39.32 -8.21
CA LEU A 63 6.40 -38.28 -7.53
C LEU A 63 6.89 -37.23 -8.53
N GLN A 64 7.37 -37.66 -9.69
CA GLN A 64 7.79 -36.75 -10.78
C GLN A 64 6.63 -35.91 -11.28
N MET A 65 5.44 -36.49 -11.48
CA MET A 65 4.24 -35.74 -11.82
C MET A 65 3.86 -34.73 -10.72
N ALA A 66 3.97 -35.10 -9.44
CA ALA A 66 3.71 -34.20 -8.34
C ALA A 66 4.70 -33.04 -8.29
N ILE A 67 6.00 -33.27 -8.52
CA ILE A 67 7.03 -32.24 -8.59
C ILE A 67 6.77 -31.26 -9.76
N VAL A 68 6.44 -31.78 -10.95
CA VAL A 68 6.10 -30.95 -12.12
C VAL A 68 4.85 -30.12 -11.86
N ALA A 69 3.81 -30.73 -11.30
CA ALA A 69 2.59 -30.01 -10.93
C ALA A 69 2.83 -28.93 -9.90
N PHE A 70 3.76 -29.11 -8.96
CA PHE A 70 4.20 -28.08 -8.03
C PHE A 70 4.98 -26.95 -8.70
N GLN A 71 5.76 -27.23 -9.73
CA GLN A 71 6.49 -26.21 -10.47
C GLN A 71 5.54 -25.32 -11.29
N ASP A 72 4.48 -25.92 -11.84
CA ASP A 72 3.43 -25.16 -12.56
C ASP A 72 2.51 -24.35 -11.63
N PHE A 73 2.50 -24.67 -10.33
CA PHE A 73 1.70 -23.98 -9.30
C PHE A 73 2.22 -22.57 -8.96
N ASN A 74 3.24 -22.09 -9.66
CA ASN A 74 3.90 -20.79 -9.48
C ASN A 74 3.08 -19.57 -10.00
N GLU A 75 1.77 -19.65 -10.09
CA GLU A 75 0.93 -18.48 -10.39
C GLU A 75 0.85 -17.54 -9.17
N GLY A 76 1.86 -16.74 -8.98
CA GLY A 76 1.75 -15.50 -8.23
C GLY A 76 2.64 -15.34 -7.04
N SER A 77 3.78 -15.01 -6.96
CA SER A 77 4.67 -14.38 -5.97
C SER A 77 5.96 -15.12 -5.61
N PHE A 78 6.02 -16.47 -5.74
CA PHE A 78 7.24 -17.21 -5.39
C PHE A 78 7.49 -18.29 -6.44
N SER A 79 8.69 -18.32 -7.02
CA SER A 79 9.15 -19.42 -7.88
C SER A 79 9.81 -20.46 -6.98
N VAL A 80 9.32 -21.70 -6.99
CA VAL A 80 9.93 -22.83 -6.29
C VAL A 80 10.58 -23.74 -7.31
N GLU A 81 11.83 -24.02 -7.12
CA GLU A 81 12.62 -24.95 -7.94
C GLU A 81 12.93 -26.18 -7.09
N PHE A 82 12.37 -27.34 -7.47
CA PHE A 82 12.74 -28.62 -6.85
C PHE A 82 13.94 -29.19 -7.59
N ILE A 83 14.96 -29.57 -6.83
CA ILE A 83 16.20 -30.11 -7.36
C ILE A 83 16.43 -31.48 -6.72
N GLU A 84 16.42 -32.52 -7.53
CA GLU A 84 16.77 -33.84 -7.09
C GLU A 84 18.27 -33.95 -6.82
N MET A 85 18.63 -34.48 -5.66
CA MET A 85 20.03 -34.60 -5.27
C MET A 85 20.22 -35.66 -4.17
N GLU A 86 21.48 -36.05 -3.96
CA GLU A 86 21.83 -36.89 -2.84
C GLU A 86 21.76 -36.14 -1.51
N LYS A 87 21.45 -36.87 -0.42
CA LYS A 87 21.30 -36.29 0.93
C LYS A 87 22.53 -35.49 1.37
N ALA A 88 23.74 -35.97 1.06
CA ALA A 88 24.98 -35.29 1.41
C ALA A 88 25.13 -33.93 0.72
N ASP A 89 24.73 -33.84 -0.55
CA ASP A 89 24.73 -32.60 -1.33
C ASP A 89 23.65 -31.63 -0.86
N ALA A 90 22.48 -32.15 -0.48
CA ALA A 90 21.39 -31.35 0.08
C ALA A 90 21.78 -30.73 1.43
N GLU A 91 22.41 -31.48 2.33
CA GLU A 91 22.91 -30.93 3.59
C GLU A 91 23.99 -29.87 3.39
N GLN A 92 24.88 -30.09 2.42
CA GLN A 92 25.93 -29.09 2.10
C GLN A 92 25.31 -27.86 1.45
N GLY A 93 24.41 -28.04 0.49
CA GLY A 93 23.69 -26.94 -0.18
C GLY A 93 22.87 -26.08 0.79
N LEU A 94 22.27 -26.71 1.81
CA LEU A 94 21.57 -26.00 2.88
C LEU A 94 22.53 -25.17 3.76
N LYS A 95 23.71 -25.72 4.10
CA LYS A 95 24.74 -25.02 4.89
C LYS A 95 25.36 -23.84 4.11
N ASP A 96 25.54 -24.00 2.81
CA ASP A 96 26.11 -22.97 1.92
C ASP A 96 25.06 -21.92 1.51
N GLY A 97 23.80 -22.08 1.90
CA GLY A 97 22.70 -21.16 1.55
C GLY A 97 22.28 -21.23 0.08
N LEU A 98 22.64 -22.30 -0.62
CA LEU A 98 22.24 -22.59 -2.00
C LEU A 98 20.79 -23.14 -2.05
N LEU A 99 20.37 -23.82 -0.98
CA LEU A 99 19.03 -24.35 -0.78
C LEU A 99 18.35 -23.63 0.38
N SER A 100 17.06 -23.42 0.28
CA SER A 100 16.22 -22.88 1.35
C SER A 100 15.75 -23.96 2.31
N ALA A 101 15.52 -25.17 1.79
CA ALA A 101 15.12 -26.36 2.53
C ALA A 101 15.42 -27.61 1.68
N TYR A 102 15.32 -28.79 2.28
CA TYR A 102 15.22 -30.03 1.53
C TYR A 102 14.21 -30.99 2.15
N LEU A 103 13.63 -31.83 1.29
CA LEU A 103 12.72 -32.92 1.65
C LEU A 103 13.53 -34.21 1.65
N GLU A 104 13.41 -34.99 2.72
CA GLU A 104 13.95 -36.33 2.79
C GLU A 104 12.79 -37.32 2.72
N LEU A 105 12.69 -38.01 1.60
CA LEU A 105 11.69 -39.02 1.35
C LEU A 105 12.24 -40.41 1.80
N PRO A 106 11.45 -41.20 2.50
CA PRO A 106 11.82 -42.61 2.79
C PRO A 106 11.92 -43.46 1.52
N ASP A 107 12.68 -44.51 1.56
CA ASP A 107 12.76 -45.47 0.47
C ASP A 107 11.40 -46.13 0.23
N ASN A 108 10.98 -46.25 -1.04
CA ASN A 108 9.68 -46.73 -1.46
C ASN A 108 8.49 -45.96 -0.85
N PHE A 109 8.63 -44.66 -0.62
CA PHE A 109 7.62 -43.83 0.02
C PHE A 109 6.24 -43.95 -0.63
N ILE A 110 6.14 -43.92 -1.97
CA ILE A 110 4.87 -44.00 -2.70
C ILE A 110 4.27 -45.41 -2.57
N GLU A 111 5.08 -46.48 -2.67
CA GLU A 111 4.58 -47.85 -2.53
C GLU A 111 4.10 -48.16 -1.11
N ASN A 112 4.84 -47.70 -0.10
CA ASN A 112 4.47 -47.85 1.31
C ASN A 112 3.20 -47.02 1.60
N ALA A 113 3.13 -45.82 1.05
CA ALA A 113 1.96 -44.99 1.12
C ALA A 113 0.73 -45.65 0.48
N MET A 114 0.86 -46.32 -0.65
CA MET A 114 -0.21 -47.09 -1.30
C MET A 114 -0.65 -48.33 -0.48
N ARG A 115 0.24 -48.88 0.33
CA ARG A 115 -0.07 -50.03 1.22
C ARG A 115 -0.64 -49.63 2.57
N GLY A 116 -0.78 -48.31 2.84
CA GLY A 116 -1.22 -47.78 4.13
C GLY A 116 -0.13 -47.73 5.19
N GLU A 117 1.13 -47.98 4.82
CA GLU A 117 2.29 -47.88 5.68
C GLU A 117 2.94 -46.48 5.48
N MET A 118 2.54 -45.53 6.32
CA MET A 118 3.07 -44.14 6.19
C MET A 118 4.33 -43.99 7.04
N GLU A 119 5.44 -43.73 6.36
CA GLU A 119 6.67 -43.27 6.97
C GLU A 119 6.75 -41.72 6.96
N PRO A 120 7.38 -41.12 8.01
CA PRO A 120 7.46 -39.66 8.09
C PRO A 120 8.39 -39.10 7.02
N VAL A 121 7.90 -38.09 6.27
CA VAL A 121 8.72 -37.25 5.39
C VAL A 121 9.34 -36.14 6.23
N TYR A 122 10.66 -35.96 6.12
CA TYR A 122 11.34 -34.90 6.86
C TYR A 122 11.55 -33.66 5.98
N TYR A 123 11.04 -32.53 6.48
CA TYR A 123 11.31 -31.21 5.92
C TYR A 123 12.42 -30.55 6.74
N VAL A 124 13.62 -30.44 6.16
CA VAL A 124 14.81 -29.93 6.83
C VAL A 124 15.13 -28.50 6.38
N THR A 125 15.29 -27.60 7.34
CA THR A 125 15.61 -26.19 7.09
C THR A 125 16.59 -25.67 8.13
N THR A 126 17.16 -24.48 7.91
CA THR A 126 18.08 -23.83 8.87
C THR A 126 17.32 -23.25 10.06
N ALA A 127 17.96 -23.23 11.23
CA ALA A 127 17.43 -22.56 12.42
C ALA A 127 17.38 -21.03 12.17
N GLY A 128 16.20 -20.46 12.18
CA GLY A 128 15.94 -19.05 11.87
C GLY A 128 15.44 -18.80 10.44
N ALA A 129 14.98 -19.85 9.78
CA ALA A 129 14.31 -19.73 8.49
C ALA A 129 13.15 -18.71 8.55
N ASP A 130 13.05 -17.89 7.52
CA ASP A 130 12.01 -16.86 7.38
C ASP A 130 10.60 -17.45 7.45
N ASN A 131 9.62 -16.62 7.82
CA ASN A 131 8.20 -16.99 7.85
C ASN A 131 7.71 -17.63 6.55
N ILE A 132 8.32 -17.26 5.41
CA ILE A 132 8.01 -17.81 4.09
C ILE A 132 8.37 -19.30 4.00
N VAL A 133 9.52 -19.70 4.52
CA VAL A 133 9.92 -21.13 4.56
C VAL A 133 8.98 -21.95 5.44
N THR A 134 8.50 -21.34 6.53
CA THR A 134 7.52 -21.99 7.43
C THR A 134 6.13 -22.10 6.77
N MET A 135 5.71 -21.08 6.04
CA MET A 135 4.46 -21.09 5.26
C MET A 135 4.52 -22.17 4.17
N PHE A 136 5.64 -22.24 3.45
CA PHE A 136 5.87 -23.24 2.42
C PHE A 136 5.88 -24.69 2.96
N LYS A 137 6.44 -24.91 4.16
CA LYS A 137 6.34 -26.18 4.86
C LYS A 137 4.88 -26.60 5.04
N ASN A 138 4.00 -25.67 5.44
CA ASN A 138 2.59 -26.00 5.67
C ASN A 138 1.87 -26.36 4.35
N GLU A 139 2.19 -25.68 3.26
CA GLU A 139 1.65 -25.99 1.94
C GLU A 139 2.09 -27.37 1.43
N ILE A 140 3.39 -27.69 1.53
CA ILE A 140 3.92 -29.01 1.19
C ILE A 140 3.26 -30.09 2.06
N THR A 141 3.16 -29.87 3.37
CA THR A 141 2.54 -30.82 4.29
C THR A 141 1.06 -31.05 3.91
N ALA A 142 0.32 -29.99 3.63
CA ALA A 142 -1.07 -30.08 3.21
C ALA A 142 -1.22 -30.88 1.91
N LEU A 143 -0.38 -30.60 0.92
CA LEU A 143 -0.46 -31.31 -0.36
C LEU A 143 -0.09 -32.77 -0.24
N ILE A 144 1.02 -33.13 0.41
CA ILE A 144 1.40 -34.52 0.66
C ILE A 144 0.26 -35.24 1.39
N THR A 145 -0.33 -34.61 2.39
CA THR A 145 -1.44 -35.19 3.15
C THR A 145 -2.67 -35.34 2.25
N ASP A 146 -3.07 -34.33 1.55
CA ASP A 146 -4.28 -34.34 0.71
C ASP A 146 -4.13 -35.29 -0.48
N VAL A 147 -3.01 -35.28 -1.21
CA VAL A 147 -2.79 -36.15 -2.36
C VAL A 147 -2.61 -37.60 -1.92
N VAL A 148 -1.69 -37.85 -0.99
CA VAL A 148 -1.35 -39.23 -0.59
C VAL A 148 -2.48 -39.87 0.19
N ILE A 149 -3.05 -39.21 1.20
CA ILE A 149 -4.12 -39.80 2.03
C ILE A 149 -5.40 -39.98 1.20
N THR A 150 -5.79 -38.98 0.37
CA THR A 150 -7.02 -39.05 -0.42
C THR A 150 -6.93 -40.15 -1.48
N SER A 151 -5.79 -40.22 -2.22
CA SER A 151 -5.58 -41.27 -3.20
C SER A 151 -5.56 -42.67 -2.57
N GLN A 152 -4.93 -42.82 -1.41
CA GLN A 152 -4.92 -44.08 -0.66
C GLN A 152 -6.30 -44.52 -0.19
N GLN A 153 -7.08 -43.61 0.41
CA GLN A 153 -8.43 -43.95 0.88
C GLN A 153 -9.33 -44.39 -0.30
N GLY A 154 -9.20 -43.69 -1.45
CA GLY A 154 -9.93 -44.04 -2.67
C GLY A 154 -9.50 -45.42 -3.21
N SER A 155 -8.20 -45.64 -3.32
CA SER A 155 -7.63 -46.91 -3.81
C SER A 155 -7.98 -48.08 -2.91
N TYR A 156 -7.87 -47.90 -1.58
CA TYR A 156 -8.21 -48.93 -0.63
C TYR A 156 -9.70 -49.30 -0.66
N GLY A 157 -10.59 -48.27 -0.71
CA GLY A 157 -12.02 -48.51 -0.80
C GLY A 157 -12.43 -49.20 -2.11
N LEU A 158 -11.78 -48.88 -3.24
CA LEU A 158 -12.00 -49.55 -4.51
C LEU A 158 -11.55 -51.03 -4.44
N GLN A 159 -10.38 -51.28 -3.88
CA GLN A 159 -9.83 -52.62 -3.74
C GLN A 159 -10.73 -53.52 -2.87
N GLU A 160 -11.24 -53.00 -1.77
CA GLU A 160 -12.18 -53.70 -0.90
C GLU A 160 -13.49 -54.07 -1.63
N VAL A 161 -14.02 -53.16 -2.47
CA VAL A 161 -15.22 -53.40 -3.26
C VAL A 161 -14.97 -54.41 -4.38
N LEU A 162 -13.81 -54.40 -5.02
CA LEU A 162 -13.45 -55.34 -6.09
C LEU A 162 -13.22 -56.75 -5.55
N ASP A 163 -12.60 -56.87 -4.38
CA ASP A 163 -12.38 -58.14 -3.71
C ASP A 163 -13.69 -58.76 -3.22
N ASP A 164 -14.62 -57.97 -2.68
CA ASP A 164 -15.93 -58.43 -2.22
C ASP A 164 -16.87 -58.87 -3.33
N GLN A 165 -16.73 -58.30 -4.54
CA GLN A 165 -17.63 -58.57 -5.67
C GLN A 165 -17.10 -59.65 -6.67
N ASP A 166 -15.90 -60.19 -6.42
CA ASP A 166 -15.25 -61.22 -7.27
C ASP A 166 -15.26 -60.82 -8.78
N VAL A 167 -14.92 -59.50 -9.03
CA VAL A 167 -14.95 -58.92 -10.38
C VAL A 167 -13.72 -59.35 -11.14
N ASP A 168 -13.92 -60.06 -12.29
CA ASP A 168 -12.87 -60.49 -13.18
C ASP A 168 -12.36 -59.33 -14.04
N ALA A 169 -11.65 -58.39 -13.39
CA ALA A 169 -11.07 -57.18 -14.02
C ALA A 169 -9.61 -57.01 -13.58
N ASP A 170 -8.84 -56.26 -14.34
CA ASP A 170 -7.50 -55.88 -13.97
C ASP A 170 -7.56 -54.82 -12.83
N HIS A 171 -7.54 -55.33 -11.60
CA HIS A 171 -7.64 -54.52 -10.36
C HIS A 171 -6.55 -53.45 -10.32
N SER A 172 -5.35 -53.75 -10.80
CA SER A 172 -4.21 -52.80 -10.76
C SER A 172 -4.44 -51.62 -11.71
N ALA A 173 -4.99 -51.84 -12.90
CA ALA A 173 -5.32 -50.79 -13.86
C ALA A 173 -6.40 -49.86 -13.32
N LEU A 174 -7.47 -50.40 -12.72
CA LEU A 174 -8.57 -49.62 -12.14
C LEU A 174 -8.13 -48.78 -10.95
N VAL A 175 -7.28 -49.33 -10.07
CA VAL A 175 -6.73 -48.61 -8.93
C VAL A 175 -5.82 -47.45 -9.37
N ASN A 176 -4.97 -47.69 -10.39
CA ASN A 176 -4.11 -46.65 -10.94
C ASN A 176 -4.90 -45.52 -11.62
N ASP A 177 -5.94 -45.87 -12.42
CA ASP A 177 -6.80 -44.88 -13.05
C ASP A 177 -7.52 -44.00 -12.02
N LEU A 178 -8.04 -44.63 -10.93
CA LEU A 178 -8.67 -43.91 -9.84
C LEU A 178 -7.68 -43.00 -9.08
N ALA A 179 -6.48 -43.50 -8.82
CA ALA A 179 -5.44 -42.68 -8.16
C ALA A 179 -5.07 -41.44 -9.00
N LEU A 180 -4.94 -41.60 -10.33
CA LEU A 180 -4.69 -40.48 -11.25
C LEU A 180 -5.85 -39.48 -11.27
N GLU A 181 -7.10 -39.95 -11.20
CA GLU A 181 -8.28 -39.07 -11.16
C GLU A 181 -8.32 -38.27 -9.83
N TYR A 182 -7.97 -38.86 -8.69
CA TYR A 182 -7.84 -38.15 -7.43
C TYR A 182 -6.71 -37.12 -7.44
N VAL A 183 -5.54 -37.45 -7.99
CA VAL A 183 -4.45 -36.50 -8.17
C VAL A 183 -4.91 -35.31 -9.01
N ASN A 184 -5.62 -35.58 -10.12
CA ASN A 184 -6.15 -34.55 -11.00
C ASN A 184 -7.17 -33.64 -10.28
N LEU A 185 -8.06 -34.21 -9.47
CA LEU A 185 -9.03 -33.47 -8.64
C LEU A 185 -8.34 -32.57 -7.61
N VAL A 186 -7.27 -33.04 -6.98
CA VAL A 186 -6.50 -32.24 -6.02
C VAL A 186 -5.76 -31.11 -6.73
N LEU A 187 -5.22 -31.34 -7.90
CA LEU A 187 -4.58 -30.31 -8.72
C LEU A 187 -5.56 -29.24 -9.22
N GLN A 188 -6.82 -29.63 -9.53
CA GLN A 188 -7.88 -28.69 -9.89
C GLN A 188 -8.46 -27.90 -8.69
N ARG A 189 -8.03 -28.20 -7.47
CA ARG A 189 -8.46 -27.50 -6.24
C ARG A 189 -8.32 -26.00 -6.32
N THR A 190 -7.31 -25.49 -7.00
CA THR A 190 -7.08 -24.05 -7.23
C THR A 190 -8.12 -23.41 -8.13
N GLU A 191 -8.65 -24.14 -9.10
CA GLU A 191 -9.73 -23.63 -9.96
C GLU A 191 -11.07 -23.60 -9.21
N ALA A 192 -11.24 -24.44 -8.18
CA ALA A 192 -12.44 -24.46 -7.34
C ALA A 192 -12.55 -23.28 -6.38
N LEU A 193 -11.44 -22.60 -6.10
CA LEU A 193 -11.36 -21.46 -5.17
C LEU A 193 -11.00 -20.19 -5.92
N THR A 194 -11.97 -19.34 -6.15
CA THR A 194 -11.71 -17.99 -6.67
C THR A 194 -11.37 -17.06 -5.51
N ILE A 195 -10.11 -16.61 -5.43
CA ILE A 195 -9.70 -15.61 -4.46
C ILE A 195 -10.22 -14.26 -4.93
N LYS A 196 -11.19 -13.71 -4.21
CA LYS A 196 -11.66 -12.34 -4.42
C LYS A 196 -10.89 -11.44 -3.45
N GLU A 197 -9.97 -10.64 -3.97
CA GLU A 197 -9.31 -9.61 -3.19
C GLU A 197 -10.32 -8.50 -2.85
N LEU A 198 -10.60 -8.32 -1.56
CA LEU A 198 -11.53 -7.30 -1.07
C LEU A 198 -10.90 -5.90 -1.00
N GLY A 199 -9.61 -5.76 -1.35
CA GLY A 199 -8.87 -4.52 -1.19
C GLY A 199 -8.53 -4.19 0.28
N VAL A 200 -7.74 -3.14 0.47
CA VAL A 200 -7.24 -2.72 1.79
C VAL A 200 -8.27 -1.86 2.52
N SER A 201 -8.99 -1.01 1.80
CA SER A 201 -10.04 -0.12 2.30
C SER A 201 -10.86 0.35 1.11
N GLU A 202 -12.19 0.34 1.25
CA GLU A 202 -13.10 0.83 0.21
C GLU A 202 -12.88 0.20 -1.18
N GLY A 203 -12.47 -1.08 -1.24
CA GLY A 203 -12.19 -1.79 -2.48
C GLY A 203 -10.88 -1.41 -3.19
N MET A 204 -10.08 -0.52 -2.62
CA MET A 204 -8.82 -0.05 -3.22
C MET A 204 -7.69 -1.06 -3.08
N ARG A 205 -6.82 -1.12 -4.09
CA ARG A 205 -5.52 -1.81 -3.99
C ARG A 205 -4.62 -1.10 -2.99
N MET A 206 -3.63 -1.82 -2.44
CA MET A 206 -2.65 -1.26 -1.50
C MET A 206 -1.91 -0.04 -2.07
N SER A 207 -1.53 -0.09 -3.35
CA SER A 207 -0.86 1.00 -4.06
C SER A 207 -1.72 2.26 -4.18
N GLU A 208 -3.00 2.12 -4.49
CA GLU A 208 -3.96 3.21 -4.60
C GLU A 208 -4.23 3.86 -3.24
N TYR A 209 -4.37 3.04 -2.21
CA TYR A 209 -4.53 3.49 -0.83
C TYR A 209 -3.37 4.38 -0.39
N TYR A 210 -2.12 3.91 -0.58
CA TYR A 210 -0.94 4.69 -0.23
C TYR A 210 -0.73 5.90 -1.16
N LEU A 211 -1.16 5.83 -2.41
CA LEU A 211 -1.13 7.00 -3.30
C LEU A 211 -1.97 8.14 -2.71
N CYS A 212 -3.19 7.87 -2.26
CA CYS A 212 -4.05 8.88 -1.62
C CYS A 212 -3.44 9.42 -0.32
N GLY A 213 -2.97 8.53 0.57
CA GLY A 213 -2.40 8.92 1.85
C GLY A 213 -1.11 9.73 1.72
N MET A 214 -0.17 9.27 0.89
CA MET A 214 1.10 9.95 0.68
C MET A 214 0.93 11.27 -0.06
N THR A 215 0.04 11.34 -1.06
CA THR A 215 -0.28 12.60 -1.74
C THR A 215 -0.78 13.64 -0.75
N LEU A 216 -1.70 13.26 0.13
CA LEU A 216 -2.23 14.16 1.15
C LEU A 216 -1.14 14.62 2.14
N LEU A 217 -0.32 13.70 2.65
CA LEU A 217 0.79 14.01 3.53
C LEU A 217 1.76 15.02 2.90
N PHE A 218 2.22 14.73 1.68
CA PHE A 218 3.13 15.62 0.96
C PHE A 218 2.50 16.99 0.70
N LEU A 219 1.23 17.03 0.29
CA LEU A 219 0.52 18.26 0.05
C LEU A 219 0.45 19.15 1.30
N MET A 220 0.16 18.55 2.45
CA MET A 220 0.12 19.29 3.71
C MET A 220 1.51 19.80 4.11
N LEU A 221 2.56 19.00 3.94
CA LEU A 221 3.94 19.39 4.25
C LEU A 221 4.49 20.44 3.28
N LEU A 222 4.08 20.42 2.00
CA LEU A 222 4.46 21.44 0.99
C LEU A 222 4.04 22.87 1.37
N GLY A 223 3.04 23.00 2.24
CA GLY A 223 2.64 24.30 2.77
C GLY A 223 3.64 24.91 3.76
N MET A 224 4.47 24.08 4.40
CA MET A 224 5.36 24.50 5.50
C MET A 224 6.36 25.62 5.16
N PRO A 225 7.05 25.65 4.02
CA PRO A 225 7.98 26.70 3.66
C PRO A 225 7.34 28.10 3.58
N PHE A 226 6.03 28.15 3.33
CA PHE A 226 5.28 29.41 3.26
C PHE A 226 4.99 30.02 4.62
N VAL A 227 5.33 29.37 5.73
CA VAL A 227 5.30 29.94 7.08
C VAL A 227 6.05 31.26 7.11
N ALA A 228 7.20 31.36 6.43
CA ALA A 228 7.99 32.57 6.37
C ALA A 228 7.26 33.77 5.74
N VAL A 229 6.28 33.51 4.86
CA VAL A 229 5.47 34.57 4.21
C VAL A 229 4.28 34.96 5.08
N TYR A 230 3.58 33.98 5.66
CA TYR A 230 2.29 34.21 6.31
C TYR A 230 2.37 34.36 7.84
N ALA A 231 3.37 33.75 8.51
CA ALA A 231 3.54 33.89 9.96
C ALA A 231 4.34 35.13 10.38
N ARG A 232 5.11 35.73 9.48
CA ARG A 232 5.93 36.94 9.74
C ARG A 232 5.14 38.24 9.86
N LYS A 233 3.83 38.20 9.72
CA LYS A 233 3.03 39.44 9.66
C LYS A 233 3.02 40.16 11.00
N ASP A 234 3.52 41.39 10.97
CA ASP A 234 3.30 42.32 12.07
C ASP A 234 1.80 42.55 12.23
N ARG A 235 1.30 42.29 13.44
CA ARG A 235 -0.10 42.56 13.80
C ARG A 235 -0.48 44.02 13.57
N SER A 236 0.50 44.93 13.64
CA SER A 236 0.38 46.33 13.26
C SER A 236 -0.03 46.54 11.80
N LEU A 237 0.47 45.71 10.86
CA LEU A 237 0.11 45.73 9.46
C LEU A 237 -1.38 45.40 9.25
N ASN A 238 -1.87 44.37 9.94
CA ASN A 238 -3.27 43.97 9.82
C ASN A 238 -4.24 45.06 10.37
N ALA A 239 -3.83 45.71 11.49
CA ALA A 239 -4.59 46.81 12.05
C ALA A 239 -4.58 48.06 11.10
N LEU A 240 -3.42 48.35 10.50
CA LEU A 240 -3.30 49.44 9.49
C LEU A 240 -4.16 49.13 8.25
N LEU A 241 -4.23 47.91 7.79
CA LEU A 241 -5.10 47.51 6.66
C LEU A 241 -6.59 47.65 7.01
N LEU A 242 -6.98 47.34 8.25
CA LEU A 242 -8.34 47.57 8.74
C LEU A 242 -8.67 49.05 8.73
N SER A 243 -7.79 49.92 9.23
CA SER A 243 -8.00 51.36 9.24
C SER A 243 -8.09 51.99 7.80
N ARG A 244 -7.50 51.30 6.80
CA ARG A 244 -7.62 51.66 5.39
C ARG A 244 -8.81 51.01 4.66
N GLY A 245 -9.74 50.41 5.38
CA GLY A 245 -10.97 49.81 4.86
C GLY A 245 -10.83 48.42 4.24
N VAL A 246 -9.68 47.72 4.46
CA VAL A 246 -9.56 46.31 4.07
C VAL A 246 -10.06 45.44 5.20
N SER A 247 -11.25 44.88 5.06
CA SER A 247 -11.87 44.01 6.08
C SER A 247 -10.99 42.79 6.41
N GLY A 248 -11.05 42.31 7.67
CA GLY A 248 -10.27 41.14 8.08
C GLY A 248 -10.58 39.87 7.31
N LEU A 249 -11.84 39.70 6.90
CA LEU A 249 -12.25 38.58 6.04
C LEU A 249 -11.58 38.62 4.68
N ARG A 250 -11.48 39.82 4.10
CA ARG A 250 -10.78 40.01 2.81
C ARG A 250 -9.27 39.76 2.92
N GLN A 251 -8.66 40.17 4.04
CA GLN A 251 -7.23 39.89 4.29
C GLN A 251 -6.98 38.38 4.29
N VAL A 252 -7.81 37.60 5.00
CA VAL A 252 -7.69 36.14 5.04
C VAL A 252 -7.96 35.52 3.67
N TYR A 253 -8.97 36.03 2.94
CA TYR A 253 -9.27 35.54 1.59
C TYR A 253 -8.14 35.75 0.59
N ASP A 254 -7.54 36.96 0.55
CA ASP A 254 -6.44 37.27 -0.36
C ASP A 254 -5.19 36.44 -0.04
N GLU A 255 -4.97 36.11 1.24
CA GLU A 255 -3.91 35.25 1.71
C GLU A 255 -4.16 33.77 1.35
N TRP A 256 -5.40 33.30 1.61
CA TRP A 256 -5.81 31.97 1.23
C TRP A 256 -5.70 31.73 -0.28
N LEU A 257 -6.19 32.65 -1.08
CA LEU A 257 -6.11 32.55 -2.53
C LEU A 257 -4.66 32.55 -3.03
N SER A 258 -3.80 33.42 -2.47
CA SER A 258 -2.37 33.46 -2.80
C SER A 258 -1.67 32.16 -2.42
N HIS A 259 -1.98 31.60 -1.25
CA HIS A 259 -1.40 30.32 -0.78
C HIS A 259 -1.91 29.13 -1.62
N PHE A 260 -3.22 29.08 -1.89
CA PHE A 260 -3.84 28.10 -2.76
C PHE A 260 -3.18 28.05 -4.15
N LEU A 261 -3.00 29.22 -4.78
CA LEU A 261 -2.33 29.31 -6.09
C LEU A 261 -0.85 28.87 -6.02
N SER A 262 -0.17 29.17 -4.92
CA SER A 262 1.21 28.71 -4.73
C SER A 262 1.31 27.19 -4.61
N LEU A 263 0.41 26.57 -3.85
CA LEU A 263 0.32 25.11 -3.72
C LEU A 263 -0.09 24.46 -5.05
N LEU A 264 -1.01 25.09 -5.79
CA LEU A 264 -1.41 24.61 -7.12
C LEU A 264 -0.24 24.62 -8.11
N CYS A 265 0.60 25.67 -8.10
CA CYS A 265 1.81 25.69 -8.91
C CYS A 265 2.80 24.59 -8.53
N LEU A 266 3.00 24.34 -7.24
CA LEU A 266 3.87 23.27 -6.76
C LEU A 266 3.32 21.88 -7.13
N ALA A 267 2.03 21.67 -6.92
CA ALA A 267 1.37 20.43 -7.29
C ALA A 267 1.48 20.16 -8.82
N ALA A 268 1.26 21.16 -9.64
CA ALA A 268 1.39 21.03 -11.10
C ALA A 268 2.80 20.58 -11.51
N VAL A 269 3.85 21.11 -10.88
CA VAL A 269 5.23 20.72 -11.18
C VAL A 269 5.52 19.27 -10.84
N VAL A 270 4.86 18.71 -9.82
CA VAL A 270 5.02 17.31 -9.42
C VAL A 270 4.15 16.40 -10.29
N PHE A 271 2.88 16.73 -10.46
CA PHE A 271 1.92 15.85 -11.13
C PHE A 271 2.06 15.83 -12.66
N VAL A 272 2.43 16.96 -13.31
CA VAL A 272 2.57 17.01 -14.78
C VAL A 272 3.63 16.02 -15.30
N PRO A 273 4.84 15.93 -14.73
CA PRO A 273 5.81 14.91 -15.14
C PRO A 273 5.32 13.46 -14.92
N VAL A 274 4.62 13.20 -13.79
CA VAL A 274 4.06 11.88 -13.51
C VAL A 274 3.02 11.48 -14.55
N LEU A 275 2.14 12.40 -14.91
CA LEU A 275 1.14 12.19 -15.97
C LEU A 275 1.77 11.93 -17.34
N ILE A 276 2.81 12.69 -17.70
CA ILE A 276 3.52 12.49 -18.97
C ILE A 276 4.20 11.11 -18.95
N LEU A 277 4.85 10.75 -17.86
CA LEU A 277 5.55 9.48 -17.73
C LEU A 277 4.59 8.31 -17.77
N SER A 278 3.45 8.39 -17.10
CA SER A 278 2.42 7.34 -17.12
C SER A 278 1.76 7.17 -18.49
N SER A 279 1.69 8.25 -19.30
CA SER A 279 1.10 8.19 -20.64
C SER A 279 2.06 7.69 -21.72
N VAL A 280 3.37 7.76 -21.49
CA VAL A 280 4.42 7.38 -22.46
C VAL A 280 5.02 6.01 -22.15
N SER A 281 4.91 5.55 -20.91
CA SER A 281 5.52 4.30 -20.46
C SER A 281 4.54 3.13 -20.55
N ASP A 282 4.88 2.10 -21.35
CA ASP A 282 4.15 0.83 -21.42
C ASP A 282 4.49 -0.13 -20.25
N HIS A 283 5.28 0.32 -19.27
CA HIS A 283 5.67 -0.50 -18.13
C HIS A 283 4.51 -0.67 -17.14
N PRO A 284 4.10 -1.92 -16.82
CA PRO A 284 2.96 -2.18 -15.92
C PRO A 284 3.14 -1.60 -14.52
N THR A 285 4.39 -1.41 -14.06
CA THR A 285 4.69 -0.79 -12.75
C THR A 285 4.45 0.73 -12.72
N LEU A 286 4.38 1.41 -13.88
CA LEU A 286 4.14 2.84 -14.01
C LEU A 286 2.69 3.15 -14.41
N GLN A 287 1.93 2.17 -14.85
CA GLN A 287 0.49 2.26 -15.12
C GLN A 287 -0.34 2.06 -13.83
N LEU A 288 -0.05 2.87 -12.80
CA LEU A 288 -0.80 2.83 -11.54
C LEU A 288 -2.28 3.12 -11.73
N LEU A 289 -2.62 3.99 -12.67
CA LEU A 289 -3.99 4.47 -12.92
C LEU A 289 -4.24 4.63 -14.42
N SER A 290 -5.47 4.40 -14.85
CA SER A 290 -5.93 4.74 -16.20
C SER A 290 -5.99 6.26 -16.41
N ALA A 291 -6.03 6.72 -17.66
CA ALA A 291 -6.12 8.15 -17.97
C ALA A 291 -7.40 8.81 -17.40
N THR A 292 -8.50 8.07 -17.35
CA THR A 292 -9.78 8.52 -16.77
C THR A 292 -9.71 8.68 -15.27
N GLU A 293 -9.08 7.75 -14.57
CA GLU A 293 -8.86 7.81 -13.12
C GLU A 293 -7.92 8.97 -12.76
N TRP A 294 -6.85 9.20 -13.52
CA TRP A 294 -5.99 10.36 -13.33
C TRP A 294 -6.76 11.68 -13.46
N MET A 295 -7.63 11.81 -14.47
CA MET A 295 -8.44 13.03 -14.63
C MET A 295 -9.40 13.23 -13.47
N ALA A 296 -10.09 12.19 -13.00
CA ALA A 296 -10.95 12.25 -11.83
C ALA A 296 -10.17 12.62 -10.57
N TYR A 297 -9.01 12.00 -10.36
CA TYR A 297 -8.12 12.27 -9.24
C TYR A 297 -7.67 13.73 -9.17
N ILE A 298 -7.23 14.31 -10.31
CA ILE A 298 -6.82 15.71 -10.40
C ILE A 298 -7.99 16.66 -10.13
N LEU A 299 -9.19 16.33 -10.62
CA LEU A 299 -10.37 17.15 -10.37
C LEU A 299 -10.73 17.22 -8.88
N LEU A 300 -10.66 16.05 -8.20
CA LEU A 300 -10.93 15.95 -6.76
C LEU A 300 -9.78 16.53 -5.90
N PHE A 301 -8.59 16.60 -6.45
CA PHE A 301 -7.45 17.20 -5.79
C PHE A 301 -7.59 18.71 -5.56
N ILE A 302 -8.31 19.44 -6.43
CA ILE A 302 -8.49 20.90 -6.33
C ILE A 302 -9.18 21.31 -5.02
N PRO A 303 -10.34 20.75 -4.63
CA PRO A 303 -10.97 21.09 -3.35
C PRO A 303 -10.14 20.67 -2.14
N VAL A 304 -9.42 19.53 -2.21
CA VAL A 304 -8.48 19.11 -1.16
C VAL A 304 -7.37 20.15 -0.98
N LEU A 305 -6.81 20.65 -2.09
CA LEU A 305 -5.81 21.72 -2.08
C LEU A 305 -6.33 22.99 -1.41
N GLY A 306 -7.58 23.35 -1.68
CA GLY A 306 -8.25 24.50 -1.05
C GLY A 306 -8.41 24.35 0.46
N MET A 307 -8.77 23.17 0.92
CA MET A 307 -8.87 22.81 2.34
C MET A 307 -7.49 22.85 3.01
N VAL A 308 -6.46 22.27 2.38
CA VAL A 308 -5.08 22.28 2.89
C VAL A 308 -4.54 23.71 2.99
N ALA A 309 -4.83 24.58 2.01
CA ALA A 309 -4.45 25.98 2.09
C ALA A 309 -5.08 26.70 3.30
N ALA A 310 -6.36 26.40 3.61
CA ALA A 310 -7.03 26.96 4.77
C ALA A 310 -6.45 26.41 6.09
N PHE A 311 -6.16 25.10 6.15
CA PHE A 311 -5.52 24.46 7.29
C PHE A 311 -4.15 25.07 7.59
N ASN A 312 -3.31 25.23 6.57
CA ASN A 312 -1.99 25.80 6.74
C ASN A 312 -2.06 27.23 7.30
N LEU A 313 -2.96 28.05 6.79
CA LEU A 313 -3.14 29.42 7.30
C LEU A 313 -3.61 29.43 8.76
N LEU A 314 -4.49 28.52 9.14
CA LEU A 314 -4.93 28.37 10.53
C LEU A 314 -3.74 28.03 11.45
N MET A 315 -2.90 27.09 11.07
CA MET A 315 -1.71 26.69 11.83
C MET A 315 -0.71 27.85 11.95
N PHE A 316 -0.52 28.63 10.88
CA PHE A 316 0.36 29.81 10.88
C PHE A 316 -0.16 30.91 11.78
N GLU A 317 -1.47 31.12 11.79
CA GLU A 317 -2.11 32.08 12.68
C GLU A 317 -2.07 31.64 14.14
N LEU A 318 -2.23 30.35 14.44
CA LEU A 318 -2.17 29.79 15.80
C LEU A 318 -0.77 29.94 16.41
N GLY A 319 0.27 29.59 15.68
CA GLY A 319 1.64 29.59 16.17
C GLY A 319 2.19 30.98 16.52
N GLY A 320 1.77 32.01 15.80
CA GLY A 320 2.07 33.42 16.08
C GLY A 320 3.51 33.87 15.76
N ASN A 321 4.48 32.99 15.64
CA ASN A 321 5.83 33.24 15.15
C ASN A 321 6.28 32.10 14.22
N ILE A 322 7.38 32.30 13.48
CA ILE A 322 7.82 31.34 12.47
C ILE A 322 8.10 29.96 13.08
N VAL A 323 8.92 29.90 14.13
CA VAL A 323 9.37 28.64 14.73
C VAL A 323 8.19 27.87 15.32
N SER A 324 7.37 28.55 16.12
CA SER A 324 6.20 27.94 16.75
C SER A 324 5.18 27.48 15.71
N SER A 325 4.94 28.27 14.67
CA SER A 325 4.03 27.91 13.56
C SER A 325 4.54 26.71 12.76
N THR A 326 5.86 26.63 12.52
CA THR A 326 6.48 25.50 11.82
C THR A 326 6.36 24.21 12.62
N LEU A 327 6.71 24.25 13.92
CA LEU A 327 6.63 23.07 14.79
C LEU A 327 5.18 22.62 14.97
N LEU A 328 4.26 23.56 15.25
CA LEU A 328 2.85 23.25 15.40
C LEU A 328 2.27 22.61 14.14
N HIS A 329 2.56 23.20 12.98
CA HIS A 329 2.13 22.66 11.69
C HIS A 329 2.68 21.26 11.43
N PHE A 330 3.98 21.05 11.63
CA PHE A 330 4.64 19.77 11.42
C PHE A 330 4.02 18.66 12.28
N PHE A 331 3.94 18.88 13.59
CA PHE A 331 3.39 17.87 14.50
C PHE A 331 1.88 17.65 14.26
N ALA A 332 1.12 18.70 13.98
CA ALA A 332 -0.31 18.55 13.65
C ALA A 332 -0.51 17.71 12.38
N VAL A 333 0.27 17.97 11.33
CA VAL A 333 0.20 17.18 10.08
C VAL A 333 0.57 15.73 10.33
N LEU A 334 1.70 15.47 11.02
CA LEU A 334 2.12 14.09 11.30
C LEU A 334 1.08 13.32 12.11
N CYS A 335 0.58 13.90 13.20
CA CYS A 335 -0.42 13.26 14.05
C CYS A 335 -1.72 12.99 13.28
N MET A 336 -2.22 13.98 12.54
CA MET A 336 -3.45 13.84 11.78
C MET A 336 -3.32 12.83 10.65
N CYS A 337 -2.22 12.85 9.88
CA CYS A 337 -1.97 11.89 8.82
C CYS A 337 -1.76 10.47 9.36
N TYR A 338 -1.12 10.32 10.54
CA TYR A 338 -1.00 9.02 11.17
C TYR A 338 -2.36 8.43 11.54
N VAL A 339 -3.19 9.21 12.25
CA VAL A 339 -4.53 8.77 12.66
C VAL A 339 -5.46 8.52 11.46
N SER A 340 -5.29 9.29 10.38
CA SER A 340 -6.07 9.14 9.13
C SER A 340 -5.58 8.03 8.21
N GLY A 341 -4.62 7.22 8.66
CA GLY A 341 -4.20 6.04 7.90
C GLY A 341 -3.26 6.32 6.72
N CYS A 342 -2.59 7.49 6.66
CA CYS A 342 -1.65 7.77 5.57
C CYS A 342 -0.39 6.88 5.63
N PHE A 343 -0.01 6.39 6.80
CA PHE A 343 1.16 5.53 7.01
C PHE A 343 0.80 4.06 7.17
N TYR A 344 -0.37 3.78 7.70
CA TYR A 344 -0.83 2.43 8.00
C TYR A 344 -2.34 2.33 7.80
N PRO A 345 -2.86 1.24 7.24
CA PRO A 345 -4.29 1.12 6.94
C PRO A 345 -5.18 1.30 8.18
N VAL A 346 -6.26 2.08 8.03
CA VAL A 346 -7.16 2.47 9.15
C VAL A 346 -7.81 1.26 9.81
N TYR A 347 -8.12 0.20 9.06
CA TYR A 347 -8.73 -1.01 9.62
C TYR A 347 -7.88 -1.71 10.70
N ALA A 348 -6.55 -1.50 10.66
CA ALA A 348 -5.64 -2.10 11.65
C ALA A 348 -5.59 -1.33 12.98
N PHE A 349 -6.19 -0.13 13.04
CA PHE A 349 -6.31 0.62 14.27
C PHE A 349 -7.49 0.16 15.14
N PRO A 350 -7.43 0.41 16.47
CA PRO A 350 -8.59 0.19 17.35
C PRO A 350 -9.82 0.99 16.90
N ARG A 351 -11.03 0.47 17.13
CA ARG A 351 -12.30 1.11 16.72
C ARG A 351 -12.45 2.56 17.17
N ALA A 352 -11.89 2.93 18.33
CA ALA A 352 -11.91 4.31 18.81
C ALA A 352 -11.13 5.27 17.89
N VAL A 353 -9.97 4.84 17.37
CA VAL A 353 -9.14 5.61 16.44
C VAL A 353 -9.82 5.72 15.08
N GLN A 354 -10.43 4.63 14.59
CA GLN A 354 -11.22 4.62 13.37
C GLN A 354 -12.41 5.60 13.44
N ALA A 355 -13.05 5.73 14.60
CA ALA A 355 -14.12 6.70 14.81
C ALA A 355 -13.61 8.15 14.76
N VAL A 356 -12.43 8.43 15.33
CA VAL A 356 -11.81 9.76 15.29
C VAL A 356 -11.38 10.14 13.87
N GLU A 357 -10.84 9.21 13.10
CA GLU A 357 -10.41 9.42 11.72
C GLU A 357 -11.49 10.05 10.85
N ARG A 358 -12.72 9.57 10.95
CA ARG A 358 -13.88 10.08 10.17
C ARG A 358 -14.19 11.55 10.40
N PHE A 359 -13.78 12.10 11.55
CA PHE A 359 -13.96 13.51 11.91
C PHE A 359 -12.71 14.36 11.66
N LEU A 360 -11.62 13.77 11.19
CA LEU A 360 -10.43 14.54 10.85
C LEU A 360 -10.52 15.09 9.41
N PRO A 361 -10.09 16.33 9.17
CA PRO A 361 -10.04 16.88 7.82
C PRO A 361 -9.13 16.06 6.90
N THR A 362 -8.09 15.41 7.45
CA THR A 362 -7.21 14.51 6.70
C THR A 362 -7.90 13.20 6.32
N GLY A 363 -8.72 12.62 7.18
CA GLY A 363 -9.51 11.43 6.87
C GLY A 363 -10.48 11.68 5.73
N VAL A 364 -11.29 12.76 5.87
CA VAL A 364 -12.24 13.15 4.84
C VAL A 364 -11.56 13.50 3.50
N ALA A 365 -10.37 14.12 3.55
CA ALA A 365 -9.61 14.43 2.35
C ALA A 365 -9.07 13.17 1.66
N ARG A 366 -8.58 12.20 2.43
CA ARG A 366 -8.13 10.90 1.92
C ARG A 366 -9.28 10.16 1.25
N GLU A 367 -10.44 10.08 1.93
CA GLU A 367 -11.65 9.45 1.39
C GLU A 367 -12.15 10.16 0.11
N SER A 368 -12.05 11.49 0.05
CA SER A 368 -12.37 12.24 -1.17
C SER A 368 -11.45 11.92 -2.34
N LEU A 369 -10.16 11.69 -2.10
CA LEU A 369 -9.23 11.26 -3.15
C LEU A 369 -9.48 9.79 -3.54
N ALA A 370 -9.83 8.95 -2.58
CA ALA A 370 -10.20 7.56 -2.79
C ALA A 370 -11.42 7.41 -3.73
N PHE A 371 -12.36 8.34 -3.69
CA PHE A 371 -13.54 8.35 -4.57
C PHE A 371 -13.18 8.41 -6.07
N ALA A 372 -12.00 8.88 -6.44
CA ALA A 372 -11.53 8.83 -7.82
C ALA A 372 -11.09 7.44 -8.27
N LEU A 373 -10.77 6.55 -7.33
CA LEU A 373 -10.08 5.28 -7.55
C LEU A 373 -10.94 4.07 -7.18
N SER A 374 -12.01 4.27 -6.41
CA SER A 374 -12.89 3.21 -5.93
C SER A 374 -14.34 3.59 -6.04
N GLU A 375 -15.15 2.66 -6.55
CA GLU A 375 -16.61 2.81 -6.64
C GLU A 375 -17.30 2.71 -5.26
N GLU A 376 -16.62 2.14 -4.26
CA GLU A 376 -17.15 1.95 -2.91
C GLU A 376 -16.97 3.20 -2.03
N ALA A 377 -16.13 4.16 -2.44
CA ALA A 377 -15.88 5.37 -1.67
C ALA A 377 -17.07 6.33 -1.70
N SER A 378 -17.28 7.06 -0.61
CA SER A 378 -18.46 7.90 -0.44
C SER A 378 -18.35 9.25 -1.17
N PRO A 379 -19.30 9.61 -2.05
CA PRO A 379 -19.31 10.92 -2.69
C PRO A 379 -19.52 12.08 -1.69
N PHE A 380 -20.03 11.79 -0.48
CA PHE A 380 -20.19 12.79 0.56
C PHE A 380 -18.85 13.32 1.11
N ALA A 381 -17.77 12.60 0.94
CA ALA A 381 -16.44 13.04 1.33
C ALA A 381 -16.04 14.35 0.64
N LEU A 382 -16.40 14.55 -0.63
CA LEU A 382 -16.15 15.79 -1.35
C LEU A 382 -16.86 16.99 -0.69
N VAL A 383 -18.11 16.81 -0.31
CA VAL A 383 -18.88 17.85 0.42
C VAL A 383 -18.23 18.13 1.77
N GLY A 384 -17.74 17.08 2.44
CA GLY A 384 -16.99 17.17 3.69
C GLY A 384 -15.72 18.00 3.54
N VAL A 385 -14.90 17.76 2.50
CA VAL A 385 -13.67 18.53 2.21
C VAL A 385 -13.98 20.01 2.03
N VAL A 386 -14.98 20.35 1.24
CA VAL A 386 -15.38 21.75 1.03
C VAL A 386 -15.89 22.35 2.35
N GLY A 387 -16.70 21.62 3.11
CA GLY A 387 -17.20 22.06 4.41
C GLY A 387 -16.05 22.32 5.40
N TYR A 388 -15.07 21.42 5.49
CA TYR A 388 -13.86 21.65 6.30
C TYR A 388 -13.04 22.84 5.81
N GLY A 389 -12.86 22.99 4.50
CA GLY A 389 -12.19 24.16 3.93
C GLY A 389 -12.80 25.48 4.36
N VAL A 390 -14.13 25.57 4.30
CA VAL A 390 -14.90 26.75 4.75
C VAL A 390 -14.78 26.93 6.27
N LEU A 391 -14.93 25.87 7.06
CA LEU A 391 -14.81 25.92 8.52
C LEU A 391 -13.43 26.42 8.96
N LEU A 392 -12.36 25.86 8.41
CA LEU A 392 -10.98 26.24 8.72
C LEU A 392 -10.68 27.69 8.28
N PHE A 393 -11.22 28.10 7.15
CA PHE A 393 -11.12 29.48 6.69
C PHE A 393 -11.79 30.46 7.67
N PHE A 394 -13.01 30.19 8.09
CA PHE A 394 -13.71 31.01 9.07
C PHE A 394 -13.04 30.97 10.45
N ALA A 395 -12.52 29.82 10.87
CA ALA A 395 -11.74 29.71 12.11
C ALA A 395 -10.49 30.60 12.08
N THR A 396 -9.78 30.64 10.96
CA THR A 396 -8.64 31.54 10.77
C THR A 396 -9.05 33.01 10.87
N TRP A 397 -10.15 33.37 10.25
CA TRP A 397 -10.69 34.75 10.32
C TRP A 397 -11.10 35.13 11.76
N LEU A 398 -11.84 34.28 12.45
CA LEU A 398 -12.27 34.51 13.84
C LEU A 398 -11.05 34.67 14.78
N LEU A 399 -10.08 33.79 14.64
CA LEU A 399 -8.86 33.84 15.43
C LEU A 399 -8.10 35.17 15.21
N ARG A 400 -7.98 35.62 13.97
CA ARG A 400 -7.37 36.90 13.61
C ARG A 400 -8.12 38.08 14.23
N MET A 401 -9.45 38.08 14.11
CA MET A 401 -10.28 39.14 14.67
C MET A 401 -10.21 39.19 16.20
N HIS A 402 -10.18 38.03 16.86
CA HIS A 402 -10.00 37.94 18.30
C HIS A 402 -8.65 38.52 18.74
N LYS A 403 -7.56 38.16 18.02
CA LYS A 403 -6.23 38.69 18.31
C LYS A 403 -6.11 40.20 18.10
N LEU A 404 -6.83 40.77 17.14
CA LEU A 404 -6.85 42.20 16.89
C LEU A 404 -7.64 42.95 17.98
N ARG A 405 -8.84 42.50 18.37
CA ARG A 405 -9.69 43.10 19.41
C ARG A 405 -9.00 43.11 20.81
N ARG A 406 -8.27 42.05 21.15
CA ARG A 406 -7.58 41.95 22.43
C ARG A 406 -6.51 43.03 22.65
N ARG A 407 -6.01 43.65 21.58
CA ARG A 407 -5.06 44.76 21.65
C ARG A 407 -5.75 46.10 21.88
N GLU A 408 -6.91 46.33 21.33
CA GLU A 408 -7.68 47.58 21.56
C GLU A 408 -8.08 47.73 23.02
N GLY A 409 -8.37 46.61 23.71
CA GLY A 409 -8.69 46.60 25.15
C GLY A 409 -7.51 46.75 26.13
N VAL A 410 -6.26 46.68 25.65
CA VAL A 410 -5.06 46.85 26.49
C VAL A 410 -4.44 48.26 26.35
N SER A 411 -4.83 49.00 25.32
CA SER A 411 -4.37 50.38 25.06
C SER A 411 -5.35 51.46 25.52
N GLY A 412 -6.42 51.13 26.17
CA GLY A 412 -7.33 52.00 26.93
C GLY A 412 -7.12 51.76 28.45
#